data_36a885ab4502e808d35877084fbdd955
#
_entry.id   36a885ab4502e808d35877084fbdd955
#
_cell.length_a   1.000
_cell.length_b   1.000
_cell.length_c   1.000
_cell.angle_alpha   90.00
_cell.angle_beta   90.00
_cell.angle_gamma   90.00
#
_symmetry.space_group_name_H-M   'P 1'
#
loop_
_entity.id
_entity.type
_entity.pdbx_description
1 polymer ?
#
loop_
_entity_poly.entity_id
_entity_poly.type
_entity_poly.pdbx_seq_one_letter_code
_entity_poly.pdbx_strand_id
1 'polypeptide(L)'
;MLAYILRRLLLMVPTLLGVVTLTFVVTQFVPGGPVEQVMTQLRHGTGRGGEAGAGAGGYHGSQGVDPLQIEQIKKQFGFDKPPLERYLLMLKHYATFDLGQSYFQHESVWEVIRSKLPVSITLGIWTVLLTYLISVPLGIAKAVRNGSRFDTVTSVLVLAGYAIPGFVLGVLLLMLFGGGTFWQVFPMRGLTSDNFGELSTFGKLLDYLWHIVLPVTASVVGNFAIVTILTKNTFLEEIGRQYVLTARAKGAPERDVLWKHVLRNAAIPLLTGLPAAFVGAFLNGNLLIETLFSLDGMGQLSYDSVIRRDYPVVLGSLFLFTLIGLVTKLIADVCYVLVDPRIQFNRLDR
;
A
#
# COMPACT_ATOMS: atom_id res chain seq x y z
N MET A 1 -23.42 17.72 -9.83
CA MET A 1 -22.43 16.70 -10.18
C MET A 1 -21.25 17.27 -10.95
N LEU A 2 -21.43 17.80 -12.19
CA LEU A 2 -20.33 18.30 -13.00
C LEU A 2 -19.51 19.41 -12.31
N ALA A 3 -20.17 20.40 -11.73
CA ALA A 3 -19.50 21.48 -11.00
C ALA A 3 -18.68 20.98 -9.80
N TYR A 4 -19.19 19.99 -9.07
CA TYR A 4 -18.47 19.33 -7.97
C TYR A 4 -17.21 18.61 -8.48
N ILE A 5 -17.33 17.81 -9.55
CA ILE A 5 -16.20 17.10 -10.16
C ILE A 5 -15.13 18.09 -10.63
N LEU A 6 -15.53 19.17 -11.33
CA LEU A 6 -14.61 20.21 -11.79
C LEU A 6 -13.90 20.92 -10.63
N ARG A 7 -14.64 21.27 -9.57
CA ARG A 7 -14.03 21.85 -8.37
C ARG A 7 -13.02 20.91 -7.71
N ARG A 8 -13.35 19.61 -7.61
CA ARG A 8 -12.45 18.59 -7.09
C ARG A 8 -11.20 18.43 -7.94
N LEU A 9 -11.35 18.36 -9.27
CA LEU A 9 -10.20 18.30 -10.19
C LEU A 9 -9.30 19.55 -10.07
N LEU A 10 -9.89 20.74 -9.96
CA LEU A 10 -9.13 21.97 -9.73
C LEU A 10 -8.37 21.95 -8.40
N LEU A 11 -8.98 21.42 -7.33
CA LEU A 11 -8.32 21.29 -6.02
C LEU A 11 -7.24 20.21 -5.96
N MET A 12 -7.22 19.26 -6.90
CA MET A 12 -6.12 18.28 -7.00
C MET A 12 -4.80 18.95 -7.36
N VAL A 13 -4.83 19.98 -8.22
CA VAL A 13 -3.61 20.68 -8.64
C VAL A 13 -2.87 21.33 -7.46
N PRO A 14 -3.49 22.21 -6.65
CA PRO A 14 -2.79 22.79 -5.50
C PRO A 14 -2.40 21.75 -4.45
N THR A 15 -3.18 20.67 -4.29
CA THR A 15 -2.83 19.59 -3.37
C THR A 15 -1.57 18.87 -3.83
N LEU A 16 -1.49 18.47 -5.10
CA LEU A 16 -0.29 17.86 -5.69
C LEU A 16 0.93 18.78 -5.59
N LEU A 17 0.76 20.07 -5.96
CA LEU A 17 1.82 21.06 -5.84
C LEU A 17 2.29 21.19 -4.38
N GLY A 18 1.36 21.25 -3.43
CA GLY A 18 1.68 21.33 -2.00
C GLY A 18 2.48 20.14 -1.51
N VAL A 19 2.06 18.93 -1.84
CA VAL A 19 2.77 17.68 -1.45
C VAL A 19 4.17 17.62 -2.06
N VAL A 20 4.28 17.87 -3.37
CA VAL A 20 5.57 17.82 -4.08
C VAL A 20 6.51 18.92 -3.57
N THR A 21 6.00 20.14 -3.35
CA THR A 21 6.78 21.25 -2.80
C THR A 21 7.29 20.93 -1.39
N LEU A 22 6.39 20.49 -0.51
CA LEU A 22 6.76 20.13 0.87
C LEU A 22 7.84 19.05 0.88
N THR A 23 7.64 17.99 0.11
CA THR A 23 8.59 16.88 0.03
C THR A 23 9.91 17.31 -0.55
N PHE A 24 9.90 18.11 -1.62
CA PHE A 24 11.13 18.68 -2.19
C PHE A 24 11.87 19.52 -1.15
N VAL A 25 11.18 20.40 -0.43
CA VAL A 25 11.79 21.23 0.62
C VAL A 25 12.39 20.35 1.71
N VAL A 26 11.66 19.36 2.20
CA VAL A 26 12.18 18.42 3.22
C VAL A 26 13.47 17.76 2.74
N THR A 27 13.55 17.30 1.48
CA THR A 27 14.76 16.66 0.95
C THR A 27 15.98 17.57 0.91
N GLN A 28 15.80 18.93 0.92
CA GLN A 28 16.93 19.86 0.97
C GLN A 28 17.58 19.92 2.38
N PHE A 29 16.82 19.62 3.42
CA PHE A 29 17.30 19.69 4.82
C PHE A 29 17.82 18.34 5.35
N VAL A 30 17.61 17.24 4.61
CA VAL A 30 18.11 15.92 5.01
C VAL A 30 19.64 15.90 4.87
N PRO A 31 20.42 15.74 5.96
CA PRO A 31 21.87 15.71 5.90
C PRO A 31 22.36 14.48 5.15
N GLY A 32 23.45 14.61 4.39
CA GLY A 32 24.07 13.54 3.62
C GLY A 32 23.22 13.16 2.38
N GLY A 33 23.24 13.99 1.35
CA GLY A 33 22.50 13.76 0.09
C GLY A 33 23.00 12.53 -0.71
N PRO A 34 22.37 12.22 -1.85
CA PRO A 34 22.76 11.07 -2.68
C PRO A 34 24.23 11.15 -3.16
N VAL A 35 24.76 12.34 -3.37
CA VAL A 35 26.18 12.56 -3.69
C VAL A 35 27.09 12.07 -2.55
N GLU A 36 26.76 12.42 -1.30
CA GLU A 36 27.53 11.98 -0.13
C GLU A 36 27.44 10.47 0.10
N GLN A 37 26.29 9.86 -0.19
CA GLN A 37 26.16 8.41 -0.09
C GLN A 37 27.04 7.69 -1.12
N VAL A 38 27.02 8.11 -2.39
CA VAL A 38 27.89 7.53 -3.42
C VAL A 38 29.36 7.71 -3.05
N MET A 39 29.73 8.90 -2.55
CA MET A 39 31.10 9.15 -2.05
C MET A 39 31.47 8.24 -0.89
N THR A 40 30.54 8.01 0.04
CA THR A 40 30.77 7.10 1.18
C THR A 40 30.94 5.65 0.69
N GLN A 41 30.12 5.21 -0.25
CA GLN A 41 30.25 3.89 -0.87
C GLN A 41 31.58 3.72 -1.61
N LEU A 42 32.01 4.72 -2.38
CA LEU A 42 33.31 4.70 -3.04
C LEU A 42 34.46 4.64 -2.05
N ARG A 43 34.38 5.36 -0.94
CA ARG A 43 35.40 5.30 0.13
C ARG A 43 35.45 3.94 0.82
N HIS A 44 34.31 3.29 1.05
CA HIS A 44 34.25 1.98 1.72
C HIS A 44 34.49 0.83 0.72
N GLY A 45 34.15 1.00 -0.56
CA GLY A 45 34.36 0.00 -1.61
C GLY A 45 35.84 -0.20 -1.97
N THR A 46 36.65 0.85 -1.88
CA THR A 46 38.10 0.76 -2.09
C THR A 46 38.87 0.08 -0.93
N GLY A 47 38.20 -0.12 0.23
CA GLY A 47 38.82 -0.78 1.40
C GLY A 47 38.63 -2.30 1.48
N ARG A 48 37.82 -2.92 0.61
CA ARG A 48 37.45 -4.36 0.71
C ARG A 48 38.05 -5.28 -0.35
N GLY A 49 38.93 -4.75 -1.18
CA GLY A 49 39.61 -5.52 -2.25
C GLY A 49 41.13 -5.64 -2.01
N GLY A 50 41.56 -6.27 -0.92
CA GLY A 50 43.00 -6.36 -0.64
C GLY A 50 43.41 -7.37 0.42
N GLU A 51 42.89 -8.60 0.36
CA GLU A 51 43.57 -9.77 0.96
C GLU A 51 44.09 -10.66 -0.19
N ALA A 52 45.23 -10.30 -0.72
CA ALA A 52 46.23 -11.23 -1.32
C ALA A 52 47.42 -10.44 -1.81
N GLY A 53 48.52 -10.51 -1.10
CA GLY A 53 49.82 -10.06 -1.61
C GLY A 53 50.62 -9.24 -0.62
N ALA A 54 51.29 -9.92 0.30
CA ALA A 54 52.44 -9.37 1.04
C ALA A 54 53.56 -9.09 0.02
N GLY A 55 53.81 -7.81 -0.27
CA GLY A 55 54.95 -7.43 -1.11
C GLY A 55 55.01 -5.93 -1.34
N ALA A 56 55.97 -5.26 -0.62
CA ALA A 56 56.55 -3.95 -0.91
C ALA A 56 55.70 -2.69 -0.79
N GLY A 57 55.91 -1.99 0.30
CA GLY A 57 56.11 -0.55 0.47
C GLY A 57 55.37 0.42 -0.48
N GLY A 58 54.15 0.73 -0.17
CA GLY A 58 53.44 1.86 -0.73
C GLY A 58 52.41 2.36 0.26
N TYR A 59 52.70 3.40 0.96
CA TYR A 59 51.76 4.17 1.84
C TYR A 59 50.73 4.83 0.92
N HIS A 60 49.63 4.17 0.62
CA HIS A 60 48.48 4.81 -0.02
C HIS A 60 47.66 5.54 1.06
N GLY A 61 48.22 6.66 1.52
CA GLY A 61 47.54 7.63 2.33
C GLY A 61 46.29 8.13 1.60
N SER A 62 45.17 8.09 2.26
CA SER A 62 43.89 8.82 2.03
C SER A 62 43.78 9.47 0.63
N GLN A 63 43.65 8.68 -0.45
CA GLN A 63 43.13 9.21 -1.70
C GLN A 63 41.64 9.50 -1.51
N GLY A 64 41.37 10.75 -1.15
CA GLY A 64 40.00 11.27 -1.20
C GLY A 64 39.47 11.08 -2.62
N VAL A 65 38.18 10.85 -2.75
CA VAL A 65 37.50 10.79 -4.05
C VAL A 65 37.91 12.02 -4.88
N ASP A 66 38.38 11.77 -6.13
CA ASP A 66 38.86 12.83 -7.01
C ASP A 66 37.82 13.95 -7.14
N PRO A 67 38.19 15.22 -6.95
CA PRO A 67 37.29 16.36 -7.14
C PRO A 67 36.54 16.35 -8.47
N LEU A 68 37.16 15.84 -9.53
CA LEU A 68 36.54 15.68 -10.86
C LEU A 68 35.41 14.63 -10.84
N GLN A 69 35.59 13.54 -10.11
CA GLN A 69 34.54 12.52 -9.94
C GLN A 69 33.36 13.07 -9.13
N ILE A 70 33.65 13.88 -8.10
CA ILE A 70 32.59 14.53 -7.30
C ILE A 70 31.78 15.48 -8.18
N GLU A 71 32.43 16.24 -9.05
CA GLU A 71 31.74 17.17 -9.97
C GLU A 71 30.91 16.42 -11.00
N GLN A 72 31.40 15.31 -11.54
CA GLN A 72 30.65 14.44 -12.45
C GLN A 72 29.42 13.85 -11.77
N ILE A 73 29.52 13.34 -10.54
CA ILE A 73 28.41 12.81 -9.76
C ILE A 73 27.38 13.91 -9.48
N LYS A 74 27.83 15.14 -9.12
CA LYS A 74 26.93 16.27 -8.92
C LYS A 74 26.16 16.64 -10.20
N LYS A 75 26.83 16.63 -11.35
CA LYS A 75 26.20 16.89 -12.65
C LYS A 75 25.22 15.79 -13.03
N GLN A 76 25.62 14.54 -12.82
CA GLN A 76 24.77 13.37 -13.11
C GLN A 76 23.45 13.40 -12.33
N PHE A 77 23.49 13.82 -11.07
CA PHE A 77 22.34 13.92 -10.21
C PHE A 77 21.64 15.30 -10.25
N GLY A 78 22.13 16.22 -11.09
CA GLY A 78 21.58 17.57 -11.24
C GLY A 78 21.81 18.49 -10.04
N PHE A 79 22.73 18.14 -9.15
CA PHE A 79 23.07 18.96 -7.97
C PHE A 79 24.05 20.12 -8.29
N ASP A 80 24.42 20.28 -9.53
CA ASP A 80 25.14 21.43 -10.08
C ASP A 80 24.26 22.70 -10.15
N LYS A 81 22.93 22.51 -10.16
CA LYS A 81 21.96 23.60 -10.26
C LYS A 81 21.46 24.07 -8.89
N PRO A 82 21.10 25.37 -8.74
CA PRO A 82 20.52 25.87 -7.51
C PRO A 82 19.17 25.20 -7.21
N PRO A 83 18.78 25.08 -5.92
CA PRO A 83 17.57 24.36 -5.51
C PRO A 83 16.29 24.81 -6.21
N LEU A 84 16.12 26.13 -6.43
CA LEU A 84 14.94 26.67 -7.09
C LEU A 84 14.85 26.21 -8.56
N GLU A 85 15.97 26.19 -9.26
CA GLU A 85 16.00 25.73 -10.66
C GLU A 85 15.65 24.23 -10.74
N ARG A 86 16.21 23.42 -9.83
CA ARG A 86 15.88 21.98 -9.73
C ARG A 86 14.38 21.77 -9.45
N TYR A 87 13.81 22.55 -8.56
CA TYR A 87 12.39 22.49 -8.25
C TYR A 87 11.51 22.83 -9.48
N LEU A 88 11.82 23.92 -10.19
CA LEU A 88 11.05 24.30 -11.37
C LEU A 88 11.18 23.29 -12.52
N LEU A 89 12.37 22.72 -12.72
CA LEU A 89 12.59 21.64 -13.68
C LEU A 89 11.78 20.39 -13.29
N MET A 90 11.80 20.00 -12.02
CA MET A 90 11.01 18.88 -11.52
C MET A 90 9.51 19.09 -11.77
N LEU A 91 8.96 20.27 -11.47
CA LEU A 91 7.56 20.59 -11.76
C LEU A 91 7.22 20.49 -13.24
N LYS A 92 8.12 20.99 -14.10
CA LYS A 92 7.96 20.88 -15.56
C LYS A 92 7.93 19.43 -16.03
N HIS A 93 8.84 18.59 -15.54
CA HIS A 93 8.88 17.15 -15.86
C HIS A 93 7.63 16.43 -15.34
N TYR A 94 7.20 16.71 -14.11
CA TYR A 94 6.01 16.10 -13.53
C TYR A 94 4.71 16.48 -14.23
N ALA A 95 4.63 17.69 -14.79
CA ALA A 95 3.51 18.12 -15.62
C ALA A 95 3.38 17.29 -16.92
N THR A 96 4.47 16.68 -17.38
CA THR A 96 4.52 15.78 -18.54
C THR A 96 4.61 14.29 -18.13
N PHE A 97 4.40 13.99 -16.85
CA PHE A 97 4.55 12.65 -16.28
C PHE A 97 5.94 12.02 -16.46
N ASP A 98 6.96 12.82 -16.66
CA ASP A 98 8.35 12.40 -16.58
C ASP A 98 8.81 12.48 -15.12
N LEU A 99 8.96 11.32 -14.48
CA LEU A 99 9.35 11.22 -13.07
C LEU A 99 10.88 11.15 -12.89
N GLY A 100 11.64 11.21 -13.99
CA GLY A 100 13.08 11.11 -13.98
C GLY A 100 13.60 9.67 -13.88
N GLN A 101 14.90 9.56 -13.58
CA GLN A 101 15.60 8.28 -13.45
C GLN A 101 16.04 8.05 -12.00
N SER A 102 15.98 6.79 -11.55
CA SER A 102 16.56 6.36 -10.28
C SER A 102 18.06 6.61 -10.26
N TYR A 103 18.58 7.14 -9.15
CA TYR A 103 20.01 7.38 -9.00
C TYR A 103 20.83 6.11 -8.85
N PHE A 104 20.21 5.01 -8.39
CA PHE A 104 20.91 3.77 -8.06
C PHE A 104 20.55 2.60 -8.96
N GLN A 105 19.37 2.61 -9.58
CA GLN A 105 18.93 1.51 -10.46
C GLN A 105 19.20 1.80 -11.94
N HIS A 106 19.50 3.06 -12.30
CA HIS A 106 19.75 3.52 -13.69
C HIS A 106 18.57 3.26 -14.62
N GLU A 107 17.39 3.07 -14.07
CA GLU A 107 16.12 2.88 -14.78
C GLU A 107 15.22 4.08 -14.58
N SER A 108 14.22 4.26 -15.44
CA SER A 108 13.20 5.27 -15.21
C SER A 108 12.39 4.95 -13.96
N VAL A 109 11.99 5.98 -13.22
CA VAL A 109 11.14 5.81 -12.02
C VAL A 109 9.85 5.03 -12.34
N TRP A 110 9.32 5.20 -13.55
CA TRP A 110 8.17 4.43 -14.05
C TRP A 110 8.45 2.94 -14.14
N GLU A 111 9.57 2.53 -14.69
CA GLU A 111 9.96 1.12 -14.81
C GLU A 111 10.19 0.49 -13.44
N VAL A 112 10.87 1.22 -12.55
CA VAL A 112 11.07 0.79 -11.16
C VAL A 112 9.73 0.55 -10.46
N ILE A 113 8.81 1.52 -10.51
CA ILE A 113 7.49 1.38 -9.89
C ILE A 113 6.70 0.24 -10.54
N ARG A 114 6.68 0.18 -11.88
CA ARG A 114 5.96 -0.85 -12.64
C ARG A 114 6.42 -2.27 -12.28
N SER A 115 7.71 -2.47 -12.05
CA SER A 115 8.26 -3.78 -11.66
C SER A 115 7.77 -4.26 -10.29
N LYS A 116 7.47 -3.31 -9.35
CA LYS A 116 7.06 -3.60 -7.96
C LYS A 116 5.54 -3.67 -7.78
N LEU A 117 4.79 -3.00 -8.65
CA LEU A 117 3.32 -2.96 -8.58
C LEU A 117 2.64 -4.33 -8.54
N PRO A 118 3.03 -5.35 -9.34
CA PRO A 118 2.37 -6.65 -9.34
C PRO A 118 2.30 -7.30 -7.95
N VAL A 119 3.38 -7.17 -7.17
CA VAL A 119 3.45 -7.72 -5.80
C VAL A 119 2.43 -7.03 -4.89
N SER A 120 2.47 -5.70 -4.81
CA SER A 120 1.60 -4.93 -3.93
C SER A 120 0.14 -5.02 -4.36
N ILE A 121 -0.16 -5.01 -5.68
CA ILE A 121 -1.50 -5.21 -6.22
C ILE A 121 -2.04 -6.59 -5.81
N THR A 122 -1.24 -7.63 -5.98
CA THR A 122 -1.60 -8.99 -5.58
C THR A 122 -1.98 -9.05 -4.10
N LEU A 123 -1.08 -8.62 -3.22
CA LEU A 123 -1.33 -8.63 -1.77
C LEU A 123 -2.56 -7.78 -1.43
N GLY A 124 -2.68 -6.60 -2.04
CA GLY A 124 -3.79 -5.68 -1.82
C GLY A 124 -5.14 -6.26 -2.22
N ILE A 125 -5.25 -6.81 -3.44
CA ILE A 125 -6.50 -7.40 -3.94
C ILE A 125 -6.96 -8.54 -3.02
N TRP A 126 -6.07 -9.49 -2.75
CA TRP A 126 -6.43 -10.64 -1.92
C TRP A 126 -6.76 -10.24 -0.48
N THR A 127 -6.00 -9.30 0.09
CA THR A 127 -6.28 -8.80 1.45
C THR A 127 -7.65 -8.15 1.53
N VAL A 128 -7.99 -7.23 0.61
CA VAL A 128 -9.28 -6.55 0.61
C VAL A 128 -10.40 -7.54 0.30
N LEU A 129 -10.24 -8.36 -0.75
CA LEU A 129 -11.25 -9.34 -1.15
C LEU A 129 -11.60 -10.30 0.00
N LEU A 130 -10.61 -10.93 0.61
CA LEU A 130 -10.84 -11.89 1.70
C LEU A 130 -11.34 -11.19 2.97
N THR A 131 -10.83 -10.00 3.28
CA THR A 131 -11.34 -9.21 4.41
C THR A 131 -12.84 -8.97 4.25
N TYR A 132 -13.30 -8.46 3.13
CA TYR A 132 -14.73 -8.19 2.92
C TYR A 132 -15.55 -9.47 2.79
N LEU A 133 -15.06 -10.48 2.07
CA LEU A 133 -15.74 -11.76 1.86
C LEU A 133 -16.04 -12.49 3.19
N ILE A 134 -15.15 -12.37 4.17
CA ILE A 134 -15.30 -13.04 5.46
C ILE A 134 -15.97 -12.10 6.49
N SER A 135 -15.53 -10.84 6.58
CA SER A 135 -16.00 -9.89 7.60
C SER A 135 -17.46 -9.49 7.42
N VAL A 136 -17.91 -9.29 6.17
CA VAL A 136 -19.28 -8.83 5.91
C VAL A 136 -20.32 -9.90 6.33
N PRO A 137 -20.22 -11.15 5.87
CA PRO A 137 -21.15 -12.20 6.34
C PRO A 137 -21.10 -12.42 7.86
N LEU A 138 -19.89 -12.40 8.44
CA LEU A 138 -19.74 -12.54 9.89
C LEU A 138 -20.37 -11.37 10.64
N GLY A 139 -20.14 -10.13 10.20
CA GLY A 139 -20.75 -8.91 10.80
C GLY A 139 -22.27 -8.94 10.75
N ILE A 140 -22.85 -9.36 9.62
CA ILE A 140 -24.30 -9.56 9.47
C ILE A 140 -24.80 -10.63 10.44
N ALA A 141 -24.15 -11.79 10.51
CA ALA A 141 -24.53 -12.88 11.40
C ALA A 141 -24.48 -12.45 12.87
N LYS A 142 -23.47 -11.63 13.23
CA LYS A 142 -23.33 -11.05 14.58
C LYS A 142 -24.43 -10.02 14.89
N ALA A 143 -24.81 -9.18 13.92
CA ALA A 143 -25.88 -8.20 14.09
C ALA A 143 -27.23 -8.90 14.31
N VAL A 144 -27.55 -9.90 13.48
CA VAL A 144 -28.80 -10.69 13.61
C VAL A 144 -28.88 -11.46 14.93
N ARG A 145 -27.73 -11.91 15.45
CA ARG A 145 -27.65 -12.68 16.72
C ARG A 145 -27.05 -11.83 17.85
N ASN A 146 -27.29 -10.53 17.84
CA ASN A 146 -26.69 -9.61 18.79
C ASN A 146 -26.98 -10.02 20.26
N GLY A 147 -25.96 -9.98 21.10
CA GLY A 147 -26.02 -10.39 22.51
C GLY A 147 -26.04 -11.90 22.76
N SER A 148 -26.02 -12.75 21.71
CA SER A 148 -25.92 -14.21 21.84
C SER A 148 -24.51 -14.67 22.19
N ARG A 149 -24.37 -15.92 22.62
CA ARG A 149 -23.05 -16.56 22.82
C ARG A 149 -22.18 -16.53 21.55
N PHE A 150 -22.81 -16.70 20.38
CA PHE A 150 -22.11 -16.60 19.09
C PHE A 150 -21.51 -15.20 18.90
N ASP A 151 -22.28 -14.15 19.15
CA ASP A 151 -21.78 -12.79 19.03
C ASP A 151 -20.64 -12.51 20.01
N THR A 152 -20.78 -12.95 21.27
CA THR A 152 -19.75 -12.75 22.29
C THR A 152 -18.46 -13.50 21.95
N VAL A 153 -18.54 -14.80 21.64
CA VAL A 153 -17.35 -15.62 21.32
C VAL A 153 -16.64 -15.11 20.08
N THR A 154 -17.40 -14.81 19.01
CA THR A 154 -16.79 -14.27 17.77
C THR A 154 -16.23 -12.85 17.98
N SER A 155 -16.80 -12.04 18.89
CA SER A 155 -16.21 -10.74 19.24
C SER A 155 -14.86 -10.90 19.93
N VAL A 156 -14.74 -11.83 20.86
CA VAL A 156 -13.46 -12.12 21.53
C VAL A 156 -12.42 -12.60 20.54
N LEU A 157 -12.79 -13.53 19.65
CA LEU A 157 -11.86 -14.05 18.63
C LEU A 157 -11.40 -12.97 17.64
N VAL A 158 -12.33 -12.14 17.18
CA VAL A 158 -12.04 -11.03 16.26
C VAL A 158 -11.13 -10.00 16.91
N LEU A 159 -11.39 -9.62 18.16
CA LEU A 159 -10.58 -8.67 18.92
C LEU A 159 -9.21 -9.25 19.29
N ALA A 160 -9.14 -10.52 19.66
CA ALA A 160 -7.87 -11.20 19.90
C ALA A 160 -6.99 -11.23 18.63
N GLY A 161 -7.59 -11.54 17.47
CA GLY A 161 -6.89 -11.45 16.18
C GLY A 161 -6.40 -10.02 15.86
N TYR A 162 -7.22 -9.03 16.15
CA TYR A 162 -6.87 -7.61 15.95
C TYR A 162 -5.72 -7.14 16.84
N ALA A 163 -5.62 -7.68 18.05
CA ALA A 163 -4.56 -7.32 18.99
C ALA A 163 -3.17 -7.82 18.56
N ILE A 164 -3.12 -8.81 17.65
CA ILE A 164 -1.85 -9.34 17.13
C ILE A 164 -1.44 -8.50 15.91
N PRO A 165 -0.29 -7.81 15.95
CA PRO A 165 0.22 -7.12 14.76
C PRO A 165 0.40 -8.11 13.59
N GLY A 166 -0.04 -7.74 12.37
CA GLY A 166 -0.01 -8.63 11.21
C GLY A 166 1.38 -9.21 10.92
N PHE A 167 2.46 -8.45 11.09
CA PHE A 167 3.80 -8.95 10.88
C PHE A 167 4.21 -10.00 11.93
N VAL A 168 3.77 -9.84 13.20
CA VAL A 168 4.01 -10.84 14.26
C VAL A 168 3.30 -12.16 13.92
N LEU A 169 2.03 -12.05 13.44
CA LEU A 169 1.33 -13.21 12.93
C LEU A 169 2.05 -13.83 11.74
N GLY A 170 2.59 -13.02 10.82
CA GLY A 170 3.39 -13.46 9.68
C GLY A 170 4.62 -14.26 10.12
N VAL A 171 5.36 -13.79 11.12
CA VAL A 171 6.50 -14.52 11.72
C VAL A 171 6.06 -15.85 12.30
N LEU A 172 4.96 -15.87 13.07
CA LEU A 172 4.41 -17.11 13.63
C LEU A 172 4.00 -18.10 12.54
N LEU A 173 3.33 -17.63 11.49
CA LEU A 173 2.91 -18.47 10.36
C LEU A 173 4.12 -19.05 9.61
N LEU A 174 5.16 -18.24 9.35
CA LEU A 174 6.40 -18.72 8.74
C LEU A 174 7.08 -19.76 9.60
N MET A 175 7.18 -19.55 10.91
CA MET A 175 7.82 -20.46 11.84
C MET A 175 7.07 -21.80 11.92
N LEU A 176 5.73 -21.75 11.91
CA LEU A 176 4.90 -22.95 12.00
C LEU A 176 4.83 -23.69 10.67
N PHE A 177 4.68 -22.99 9.54
CA PHE A 177 4.29 -23.60 8.26
C PHE A 177 5.30 -23.42 7.13
N GLY A 178 6.28 -22.52 7.24
CA GLY A 178 7.23 -22.23 6.16
C GLY A 178 8.67 -22.64 6.46
N GLY A 179 9.12 -22.52 7.69
CA GLY A 179 10.53 -22.51 8.05
C GLY A 179 11.19 -23.84 8.38
N GLY A 180 10.51 -24.96 8.24
CA GLY A 180 11.10 -26.28 8.51
C GLY A 180 11.32 -26.60 9.99
N THR A 181 10.97 -25.70 10.92
CA THR A 181 11.07 -25.97 12.37
C THR A 181 9.96 -26.90 12.84
N PHE A 182 8.73 -26.72 12.32
CA PHE A 182 7.57 -27.54 12.65
C PHE A 182 7.02 -28.24 11.40
N TRP A 183 6.30 -27.51 10.53
CA TRP A 183 5.71 -28.06 9.31
C TRP A 183 6.22 -27.28 8.10
N GLN A 184 6.70 -27.98 7.08
CA GLN A 184 7.06 -27.41 5.78
C GLN A 184 5.89 -27.56 4.81
N VAL A 185 4.89 -26.68 4.95
CA VAL A 185 3.68 -26.77 4.13
C VAL A 185 3.67 -25.68 3.07
N PHE A 186 4.07 -24.47 3.40
CA PHE A 186 4.02 -23.32 2.50
C PHE A 186 5.41 -22.77 2.16
N PRO A 187 5.56 -22.12 0.99
CA PRO A 187 6.78 -21.43 0.62
C PRO A 187 7.09 -20.28 1.56
N MET A 188 8.39 -20.04 1.81
CA MET A 188 8.84 -18.99 2.71
C MET A 188 8.95 -17.62 2.02
N ARG A 189 9.17 -17.59 0.70
CA ARG A 189 9.51 -16.35 -0.02
C ARG A 189 9.02 -16.37 -1.46
N GLY A 190 8.86 -15.16 -2.01
CA GLY A 190 8.47 -14.94 -3.40
C GLY A 190 6.97 -15.13 -3.64
N LEU A 191 6.50 -14.70 -4.82
CA LEU A 191 5.11 -14.91 -5.28
C LEU A 191 4.93 -16.22 -6.03
N THR A 192 6.02 -16.83 -6.48
CA THR A 192 6.03 -18.02 -7.32
C THR A 192 7.31 -18.80 -7.11
N SER A 193 7.29 -20.09 -7.42
CA SER A 193 8.46 -20.96 -7.40
C SER A 193 9.45 -20.65 -8.53
N ASP A 194 10.72 -21.04 -8.37
CA ASP A 194 11.77 -20.83 -9.36
C ASP A 194 11.47 -21.50 -10.72
N ASN A 195 10.74 -22.65 -10.70
CA ASN A 195 10.33 -23.39 -11.89
C ASN A 195 8.95 -22.95 -12.43
N PHE A 196 8.42 -21.78 -12.01
CA PHE A 196 7.10 -21.30 -12.43
C PHE A 196 6.90 -21.26 -13.94
N GLY A 197 7.97 -20.93 -14.70
CA GLY A 197 7.93 -20.88 -16.17
C GLY A 197 7.56 -22.21 -16.83
N GLU A 198 7.96 -23.32 -16.22
CA GLU A 198 7.78 -24.68 -16.71
C GLU A 198 6.45 -25.33 -16.35
N LEU A 199 5.70 -24.70 -15.41
CA LEU A 199 4.42 -25.21 -14.94
C LEU A 199 3.32 -25.06 -16.01
N SER A 200 2.37 -26.00 -15.99
CA SER A 200 1.12 -25.86 -16.76
C SER A 200 0.32 -24.65 -16.26
N THR A 201 -0.62 -24.13 -17.06
CA THR A 201 -1.45 -22.98 -16.66
C THR A 201 -2.16 -23.19 -15.34
N PHE A 202 -2.68 -24.39 -15.07
CA PHE A 202 -3.29 -24.73 -13.80
C PHE A 202 -2.25 -24.85 -12.68
N GLY A 203 -1.07 -25.40 -12.96
CA GLY A 203 0.06 -25.45 -12.04
C GLY A 203 0.52 -24.06 -11.61
N LYS A 204 0.62 -23.11 -12.56
CA LYS A 204 0.95 -21.70 -12.28
C LYS A 204 -0.05 -21.03 -11.34
N LEU A 205 -1.35 -21.29 -11.54
CA LEU A 205 -2.38 -20.76 -10.64
C LEU A 205 -2.27 -21.32 -9.23
N LEU A 206 -2.06 -22.64 -9.10
CA LEU A 206 -1.90 -23.29 -7.80
C LEU A 206 -0.62 -22.84 -7.09
N ASP A 207 0.50 -22.77 -7.79
CA ASP A 207 1.77 -22.29 -7.26
C ASP A 207 1.65 -20.88 -6.71
N TYR A 208 1.08 -19.96 -7.50
CA TYR A 208 0.82 -18.60 -7.08
C TYR A 208 -0.09 -18.53 -5.85
N LEU A 209 -1.23 -19.23 -5.85
CA LEU A 209 -2.13 -19.26 -4.69
C LEU A 209 -1.44 -19.81 -3.45
N TRP A 210 -0.59 -20.81 -3.61
CA TRP A 210 0.17 -21.42 -2.52
C TRP A 210 1.15 -20.45 -1.86
N HIS A 211 1.83 -19.64 -2.65
CA HIS A 211 2.78 -18.63 -2.17
C HIS A 211 2.12 -17.48 -1.41
N ILE A 212 0.91 -17.08 -1.81
CA ILE A 212 0.24 -15.94 -1.19
C ILE A 212 -0.54 -16.28 0.08
N VAL A 213 -0.73 -17.56 0.43
CA VAL A 213 -1.54 -17.97 1.61
C VAL A 213 -1.05 -17.31 2.89
N LEU A 214 0.23 -17.45 3.23
CA LEU A 214 0.77 -16.94 4.49
C LEU A 214 0.80 -15.39 4.53
N PRO A 215 1.35 -14.68 3.53
CA PRO A 215 1.41 -13.21 3.55
C PRO A 215 0.01 -12.56 3.54
N VAL A 216 -0.93 -13.13 2.77
CA VAL A 216 -2.31 -12.62 2.75
C VAL A 216 -3.02 -12.90 4.07
N THR A 217 -2.87 -14.08 4.65
CA THR A 217 -3.48 -14.41 5.97
C THR A 217 -2.98 -13.43 7.04
N ALA A 218 -1.67 -13.15 7.09
CA ALA A 218 -1.08 -12.19 8.00
C ALA A 218 -1.65 -10.77 7.81
N SER A 219 -1.89 -10.38 6.56
CA SER A 219 -2.45 -9.06 6.21
C SER A 219 -3.95 -8.94 6.51
N VAL A 220 -4.72 -10.01 6.29
CA VAL A 220 -6.18 -10.02 6.49
C VAL A 220 -6.55 -9.88 7.95
N VAL A 221 -5.86 -10.61 8.85
CA VAL A 221 -6.24 -10.67 10.28
C VAL A 221 -6.24 -9.28 10.93
N GLY A 222 -5.31 -8.40 10.56
CA GLY A 222 -5.30 -7.02 11.08
C GLY A 222 -6.50 -6.17 10.64
N ASN A 223 -6.99 -6.37 9.42
CA ASN A 223 -8.09 -5.58 8.84
C ASN A 223 -9.49 -6.15 9.12
N PHE A 224 -9.55 -7.43 9.41
CA PHE A 224 -10.76 -8.22 9.57
C PHE A 224 -11.70 -7.69 10.67
N ALA A 225 -11.13 -7.29 11.81
CA ALA A 225 -11.92 -6.82 12.94
C ALA A 225 -12.65 -5.51 12.64
N ILE A 226 -11.96 -4.56 12.00
CA ILE A 226 -12.52 -3.24 11.68
C ILE A 226 -13.75 -3.39 10.79
N VAL A 227 -13.66 -4.17 9.71
CA VAL A 227 -14.76 -4.38 8.77
C VAL A 227 -15.89 -5.18 9.41
N THR A 228 -15.58 -6.20 10.24
CA THR A 228 -16.59 -6.98 10.95
C THR A 228 -17.39 -6.13 11.93
N ILE A 229 -16.71 -5.31 12.73
CA ILE A 229 -17.37 -4.43 13.71
C ILE A 229 -18.18 -3.35 13.00
N LEU A 230 -17.62 -2.73 11.95
CA LEU A 230 -18.34 -1.75 11.14
C LEU A 230 -19.61 -2.38 10.56
N THR A 231 -19.52 -3.55 9.94
CA THR A 231 -20.68 -4.26 9.37
C THR A 231 -21.71 -4.58 10.44
N LYS A 232 -21.29 -5.09 11.60
CA LYS A 232 -22.22 -5.36 12.71
C LYS A 232 -22.96 -4.10 13.12
N ASN A 233 -22.25 -2.99 13.33
CA ASN A 233 -22.85 -1.75 13.86
C ASN A 233 -23.81 -1.13 12.85
N THR A 234 -23.45 -1.05 11.57
CA THR A 234 -24.34 -0.52 10.52
C THR A 234 -25.60 -1.37 10.36
N PHE A 235 -25.48 -2.70 10.45
CA PHE A 235 -26.65 -3.59 10.43
C PHE A 235 -27.54 -3.43 11.66
N LEU A 236 -26.98 -3.33 12.86
CA LEU A 236 -27.74 -3.11 14.08
C LEU A 236 -28.53 -1.81 14.04
N GLU A 237 -27.90 -0.74 13.56
CA GLU A 237 -28.58 0.55 13.41
C GLU A 237 -29.75 0.44 12.43
N GLU A 238 -29.56 -0.19 11.27
CA GLU A 238 -30.58 -0.29 10.24
C GLU A 238 -31.71 -1.27 10.60
N ILE A 239 -31.42 -2.37 11.31
CA ILE A 239 -32.45 -3.33 11.78
C ILE A 239 -33.47 -2.65 12.69
N GLY A 240 -33.07 -1.63 13.46
CA GLY A 240 -33.92 -0.87 14.36
C GLY A 240 -34.77 0.22 13.70
N ARG A 241 -34.59 0.50 12.40
CA ARG A 241 -35.29 1.58 11.71
C ARG A 241 -36.79 1.29 11.48
N GLN A 242 -37.61 2.32 11.46
CA GLN A 242 -39.06 2.20 11.28
C GLN A 242 -39.51 1.52 9.98
N TYR A 243 -38.79 1.74 8.88
CA TYR A 243 -39.10 1.10 7.62
C TYR A 243 -38.96 -0.43 7.67
N VAL A 244 -38.05 -0.95 8.51
CA VAL A 244 -37.85 -2.39 8.74
C VAL A 244 -39.03 -2.95 9.53
N LEU A 245 -39.47 -2.25 10.58
CA LEU A 245 -40.68 -2.60 11.33
C LEU A 245 -41.91 -2.63 10.43
N THR A 246 -42.06 -1.64 9.53
CA THR A 246 -43.16 -1.59 8.56
C THR A 246 -43.13 -2.77 7.61
N ALA A 247 -41.95 -3.17 7.12
CA ALA A 247 -41.78 -4.33 6.21
C ALA A 247 -42.22 -5.64 6.93
N ARG A 248 -41.84 -5.81 8.21
CA ARG A 248 -42.27 -6.94 9.05
C ARG A 248 -43.79 -6.94 9.30
N ALA A 249 -44.37 -5.78 9.63
CA ALA A 249 -45.78 -5.64 9.82
C ALA A 249 -46.63 -5.95 8.57
N LYS A 250 -46.05 -5.75 7.36
CA LYS A 250 -46.65 -6.17 6.09
C LYS A 250 -46.50 -7.66 5.78
N GLY A 251 -45.90 -8.45 6.67
CA GLY A 251 -45.74 -9.90 6.51
C GLY A 251 -44.54 -10.31 5.61
N ALA A 252 -43.58 -9.40 5.36
CA ALA A 252 -42.39 -9.76 4.63
C ALA A 252 -41.56 -10.82 5.41
N PRO A 253 -41.09 -11.88 4.73
CA PRO A 253 -40.27 -12.90 5.39
C PRO A 253 -38.94 -12.27 5.84
N GLU A 254 -38.41 -12.72 6.99
CA GLU A 254 -37.22 -12.11 7.62
C GLU A 254 -36.00 -12.07 6.69
N ARG A 255 -35.85 -13.08 5.81
CA ARG A 255 -34.81 -13.09 4.79
C ARG A 255 -34.91 -11.90 3.85
N ASP A 256 -36.13 -11.58 3.37
CA ASP A 256 -36.36 -10.46 2.49
C ASP A 256 -36.17 -9.12 3.19
N VAL A 257 -36.59 -9.04 4.45
CA VAL A 257 -36.32 -7.88 5.30
C VAL A 257 -34.83 -7.60 5.40
N LEU A 258 -34.02 -8.60 5.73
CA LEU A 258 -32.56 -8.45 5.88
C LEU A 258 -31.87 -8.13 4.55
N TRP A 259 -32.16 -8.87 3.48
CA TRP A 259 -31.43 -8.74 2.22
C TRP A 259 -31.91 -7.59 1.32
N LYS A 260 -33.20 -7.32 1.28
CA LYS A 260 -33.78 -6.27 0.40
C LYS A 260 -33.88 -4.91 1.07
N HIS A 261 -34.14 -4.88 2.39
CA HIS A 261 -34.39 -3.62 3.11
C HIS A 261 -33.19 -3.19 3.95
N VAL A 262 -32.63 -4.08 4.79
CA VAL A 262 -31.55 -3.71 5.72
C VAL A 262 -30.20 -3.62 4.98
N LEU A 263 -29.79 -4.68 4.24
CA LEU A 263 -28.49 -4.73 3.57
C LEU A 263 -28.27 -3.55 2.63
N ARG A 264 -29.31 -3.15 1.90
CA ARG A 264 -29.21 -2.05 0.93
C ARG A 264 -28.71 -0.74 1.58
N ASN A 265 -29.18 -0.43 2.78
CA ASN A 265 -28.79 0.78 3.48
C ASN A 265 -27.53 0.56 4.34
N ALA A 266 -27.46 -0.57 5.05
CA ALA A 266 -26.32 -0.91 5.89
C ALA A 266 -25.01 -1.11 5.12
N ALA A 267 -25.08 -1.45 3.81
CA ALA A 267 -23.90 -1.60 2.93
C ALA A 267 -23.32 -0.25 2.49
N ILE A 268 -24.01 0.87 2.61
CA ILE A 268 -23.55 2.18 2.14
C ILE A 268 -22.15 2.52 2.71
N PRO A 269 -21.92 2.50 4.04
CA PRO A 269 -20.59 2.81 4.59
C PRO A 269 -19.50 1.82 4.14
N LEU A 270 -19.86 0.56 3.91
CA LEU A 270 -18.95 -0.48 3.45
C LEU A 270 -18.51 -0.22 2.01
N LEU A 271 -19.47 0.08 1.13
CA LEU A 271 -19.22 0.35 -0.29
C LEU A 271 -18.47 1.66 -0.51
N THR A 272 -18.75 2.68 0.29
CA THR A 272 -18.05 3.97 0.19
C THR A 272 -16.61 3.90 0.69
N GLY A 273 -16.31 3.03 1.65
CA GLY A 273 -14.96 2.77 2.14
C GLY A 273 -14.12 1.87 1.21
N LEU A 274 -14.76 1.06 0.37
CA LEU A 274 -14.10 0.05 -0.45
C LEU A 274 -13.04 0.62 -1.42
N PRO A 275 -13.30 1.68 -2.22
CA PRO A 275 -12.29 2.25 -3.11
C PRO A 275 -11.04 2.74 -2.36
N ALA A 276 -11.23 3.37 -1.20
CA ALA A 276 -10.11 3.83 -0.37
C ALA A 276 -9.30 2.65 0.22
N ALA A 277 -9.98 1.57 0.61
CA ALA A 277 -9.34 0.35 1.08
C ALA A 277 -8.49 -0.30 -0.02
N PHE A 278 -9.00 -0.37 -1.25
CA PHE A 278 -8.24 -0.88 -2.41
C PHE A 278 -6.98 -0.05 -2.65
N VAL A 279 -7.11 1.27 -2.76
CA VAL A 279 -5.95 2.12 -3.04
C VAL A 279 -4.94 2.09 -1.91
N GLY A 280 -5.40 2.12 -0.66
CA GLY A 280 -4.51 1.97 0.49
C GLY A 280 -3.72 0.67 0.43
N ALA A 281 -4.36 -0.43 0.06
CA ALA A 281 -3.73 -1.74 -0.05
C ALA A 281 -2.72 -1.83 -1.21
N PHE A 282 -2.97 -1.14 -2.34
CA PHE A 282 -2.07 -1.19 -3.50
C PHE A 282 -0.87 -0.27 -3.40
N LEU A 283 -1.09 0.96 -2.89
CA LEU A 283 -0.09 2.00 -2.96
C LEU A 283 0.82 2.04 -1.73
N ASN A 284 0.25 1.80 -0.56
CA ASN A 284 1.04 1.89 0.68
C ASN A 284 2.00 0.71 0.83
N GLY A 285 1.72 -0.42 0.13
CA GLY A 285 2.45 -1.66 0.35
C GLY A 285 2.36 -2.11 1.82
N ASN A 286 2.98 -3.21 2.13
CA ASN A 286 3.18 -3.62 3.53
C ASN A 286 4.64 -3.98 3.73
N LEU A 287 5.48 -2.96 4.01
CA LEU A 287 6.92 -3.13 4.16
C LEU A 287 7.28 -4.36 5.01
N LEU A 288 6.65 -4.51 6.17
CA LEU A 288 7.00 -5.59 7.09
C LEU A 288 6.63 -6.97 6.54
N ILE A 289 5.46 -7.11 5.91
CA ILE A 289 5.05 -8.35 5.25
C ILE A 289 5.90 -8.61 4.00
N GLU A 290 6.12 -7.59 3.17
CA GLU A 290 6.96 -7.70 1.97
C GLU A 290 8.39 -8.14 2.33
N THR A 291 9.00 -7.54 3.35
CA THR A 291 10.33 -7.92 3.82
C THR A 291 10.35 -9.32 4.40
N LEU A 292 9.36 -9.67 5.23
CA LEU A 292 9.27 -10.97 5.89
C LEU A 292 9.19 -12.14 4.90
N PHE A 293 8.37 -11.98 3.86
CA PHE A 293 8.15 -12.99 2.83
C PHE A 293 9.05 -12.79 1.59
N SER A 294 10.04 -11.89 1.66
CA SER A 294 10.94 -11.56 0.55
C SER A 294 10.18 -11.20 -0.73
N LEU A 295 9.14 -10.39 -0.59
CA LEU A 295 8.30 -9.89 -1.67
C LEU A 295 8.79 -8.50 -2.06
N ASP A 296 9.21 -8.35 -3.31
CA ASP A 296 9.77 -7.10 -3.82
C ASP A 296 8.64 -6.16 -4.28
N GLY A 297 7.96 -5.53 -3.31
CA GLY A 297 6.79 -4.67 -3.53
C GLY A 297 7.06 -3.18 -3.31
N MET A 298 5.97 -2.39 -3.37
CA MET A 298 6.02 -0.92 -3.24
C MET A 298 6.40 -0.44 -1.84
N GLY A 299 6.07 -1.20 -0.79
CA GLY A 299 6.45 -0.89 0.58
C GLY A 299 7.97 -0.98 0.77
N GLN A 300 8.58 -2.04 0.25
CA GLN A 300 10.03 -2.21 0.27
C GLN A 300 10.72 -1.17 -0.60
N LEU A 301 10.23 -0.92 -1.83
CA LEU A 301 10.76 0.13 -2.70
C LEU A 301 10.75 1.49 -2.01
N SER A 302 9.64 1.87 -1.39
CA SER A 302 9.50 3.16 -0.71
C SER A 302 10.51 3.32 0.43
N TYR A 303 10.66 2.27 1.24
CA TYR A 303 11.63 2.27 2.35
C TYR A 303 13.08 2.36 1.84
N ASP A 304 13.45 1.49 0.91
CA ASP A 304 14.82 1.44 0.36
C ASP A 304 15.20 2.74 -0.33
N SER A 305 14.27 3.35 -1.06
CA SER A 305 14.50 4.63 -1.74
C SER A 305 14.73 5.78 -0.76
N VAL A 306 14.03 5.79 0.38
CA VAL A 306 14.26 6.78 1.44
C VAL A 306 15.63 6.55 2.10
N ILE A 307 15.96 5.31 2.45
CA ILE A 307 17.25 4.99 3.09
C ILE A 307 18.42 5.29 2.17
N ARG A 308 18.30 4.93 0.88
CA ARG A 308 19.32 5.19 -0.14
C ARG A 308 19.30 6.62 -0.67
N ARG A 309 18.30 7.44 -0.25
CA ARG A 309 18.11 8.82 -0.73
C ARG A 309 17.99 8.93 -2.24
N ASP A 310 17.28 7.97 -2.82
CA ASP A 310 16.90 7.99 -4.23
C ASP A 310 15.73 8.97 -4.43
N TYR A 311 16.04 10.26 -4.42
CA TYR A 311 15.03 11.32 -4.45
C TYR A 311 14.09 11.24 -5.65
N PRO A 312 14.52 10.91 -6.88
CA PRO A 312 13.58 10.73 -7.98
C PRO A 312 12.52 9.67 -7.69
N VAL A 313 12.91 8.53 -7.13
CA VAL A 313 11.97 7.45 -6.77
C VAL A 313 11.06 7.88 -5.61
N VAL A 314 11.60 8.53 -4.57
CA VAL A 314 10.81 9.04 -3.43
C VAL A 314 9.77 10.06 -3.88
N LEU A 315 10.22 11.09 -4.60
CA LEU A 315 9.35 12.19 -5.06
C LEU A 315 8.34 11.72 -6.11
N GLY A 316 8.80 10.88 -7.06
CA GLY A 316 7.95 10.31 -8.10
C GLY A 316 6.88 9.36 -7.53
N SER A 317 7.24 8.50 -6.58
CA SER A 317 6.29 7.62 -5.90
C SER A 317 5.25 8.42 -5.11
N LEU A 318 5.67 9.43 -4.34
CA LEU A 318 4.76 10.29 -3.60
C LEU A 318 3.81 11.07 -4.52
N PHE A 319 4.31 11.59 -5.65
CA PHE A 319 3.48 12.25 -6.65
C PHE A 319 2.40 11.31 -7.20
N LEU A 320 2.80 10.13 -7.65
CA LEU A 320 1.87 9.13 -8.20
C LEU A 320 0.86 8.65 -7.16
N PHE A 321 1.30 8.35 -5.94
CA PHE A 321 0.41 7.86 -4.88
C PHE A 321 -0.58 8.94 -4.47
N THR A 322 -0.14 10.18 -4.39
CA THR A 322 -1.03 11.32 -4.11
C THR A 322 -2.05 11.48 -5.22
N LEU A 323 -1.61 11.45 -6.49
CA LEU A 323 -2.49 11.57 -7.65
C LEU A 323 -3.54 10.45 -7.67
N ILE A 324 -3.09 9.19 -7.54
CA ILE A 324 -3.99 8.03 -7.52
C ILE A 324 -4.95 8.11 -6.32
N GLY A 325 -4.46 8.50 -5.14
CA GLY A 325 -5.27 8.71 -3.95
C GLY A 325 -6.37 9.77 -4.16
N LEU A 326 -6.04 10.89 -4.79
CA LEU A 326 -7.00 11.95 -5.10
C LEU A 326 -8.04 11.51 -6.13
N VAL A 327 -7.61 10.82 -7.20
CA VAL A 327 -8.52 10.24 -8.21
C VAL A 327 -9.45 9.23 -7.57
N THR A 328 -8.93 8.35 -6.72
CA THR A 328 -9.74 7.35 -6.02
C THR A 328 -10.76 7.98 -5.09
N LYS A 329 -10.35 9.02 -4.37
CA LYS A 329 -11.28 9.77 -3.53
C LYS A 329 -12.41 10.38 -4.37
N LEU A 330 -12.10 10.91 -5.54
CA LEU A 330 -13.12 11.39 -6.47
C LEU A 330 -14.04 10.26 -6.95
N ILE A 331 -13.48 9.10 -7.29
CA ILE A 331 -14.27 7.91 -7.67
C ILE A 331 -15.16 7.47 -6.51
N ALA A 332 -14.64 7.42 -5.28
CA ALA A 332 -15.40 7.07 -4.09
C ALA A 332 -16.59 8.04 -3.87
N ASP A 333 -16.36 9.36 -4.03
CA ASP A 333 -17.42 10.36 -3.91
C ASP A 333 -18.51 10.18 -4.99
N VAL A 334 -18.11 9.86 -6.23
CA VAL A 334 -19.07 9.55 -7.31
C VAL A 334 -19.85 8.27 -7.01
N CYS A 335 -19.17 7.21 -6.58
CA CYS A 335 -19.81 5.95 -6.18
C CYS A 335 -20.80 6.18 -5.02
N TYR A 336 -20.44 7.04 -4.07
CA TYR A 336 -21.31 7.38 -2.95
C TYR A 336 -22.64 7.97 -3.41
N VAL A 337 -22.63 8.91 -4.35
CA VAL A 337 -23.87 9.49 -4.91
C VAL A 337 -24.66 8.48 -5.76
N LEU A 338 -23.99 7.59 -6.46
CA LEU A 338 -24.68 6.55 -7.23
C LEU A 338 -25.39 5.53 -6.33
N VAL A 339 -24.80 5.24 -5.15
CA VAL A 339 -25.38 4.29 -4.18
C VAL A 339 -26.48 4.94 -3.35
N ASP A 340 -26.30 6.21 -2.93
CA ASP A 340 -27.32 6.97 -2.19
C ASP A 340 -27.68 8.28 -2.91
N PRO A 341 -28.68 8.27 -3.80
CA PRO A 341 -29.13 9.45 -4.54
C PRO A 341 -29.74 10.56 -3.67
N ARG A 342 -29.95 10.31 -2.36
CA ARG A 342 -30.48 11.32 -1.42
C ARG A 342 -29.46 12.36 -1.05
N ILE A 343 -28.17 12.08 -1.28
CA ILE A 343 -27.06 12.99 -1.00
C ILE A 343 -26.95 13.99 -2.16
N GLN A 344 -27.39 15.21 -1.90
CA GLN A 344 -27.18 16.34 -2.80
C GLN A 344 -25.91 17.09 -2.40
N PHE A 345 -24.87 17.06 -3.24
CA PHE A 345 -23.62 17.78 -3.00
C PHE A 345 -23.79 19.29 -2.77
N ASN A 346 -24.90 19.88 -3.24
CA ASN A 346 -25.20 21.30 -3.06
C ASN A 346 -25.54 21.71 -1.61
N ARG A 347 -25.74 20.76 -0.68
CA ARG A 347 -26.01 21.04 0.74
C ARG A 347 -24.79 20.89 1.66
N LEU A 348 -23.68 20.38 1.16
CA LEU A 348 -22.45 20.22 1.97
C LEU A 348 -21.56 21.50 1.97
N ASP A 349 -21.94 22.51 1.21
CA ASP A 349 -21.23 23.79 1.09
C ASP A 349 -21.90 24.95 1.88
N ARG A 350 -22.80 24.64 2.85
CA ARG A 350 -23.39 25.64 3.76
C ARG A 350 -23.02 25.39 5.21
#